data_fb119144d2b5565eda79f54637e8ebbd
#
_entry.id   fb119144d2b5565eda79f54637e8ebbd
#
_cell.length_a   1.000
_cell.length_b   1.000
_cell.length_c   1.000
_cell.angle_alpha   90.00
_cell.angle_beta   90.00
_cell.angle_gamma   90.00
#
_symmetry.space_group_name_H-M   'P 1'
#
loop_
_entity.id
_entity.type
_entity.pdbx_description
1 polymer ?
#
loop_
_entity_poly.entity_id
_entity_poly.type
_entity_poly.pdbx_seq_one_letter_code
_entity_poly.pdbx_strand_id
1 'polypeptide(L)'
;MEVMIETCCGIDVHPKSIVYCILDGSLDSNKPKKIQKKFETTTVALHNALDWVVKNHVTHVFFESTGQYWLPLFNIFSDSNLVLVLANPHS
;
A
#
# COMPACT_ATOMS: atom_id res chain seq x y z
N MET A 1 1.30 -6.11 -28.57
CA MET A 1 1.78 -6.54 -27.29
C MET A 1 1.31 -5.62 -26.20
N GLU A 2 0.78 -6.22 -25.20
CA GLU A 2 0.28 -5.43 -24.10
C GLU A 2 1.34 -5.17 -23.09
N VAL A 3 1.39 -3.96 -22.68
CA VAL A 3 2.30 -3.55 -21.64
C VAL A 3 1.46 -3.24 -20.42
N MET A 4 1.66 -4.02 -19.37
CA MET A 4 0.94 -3.78 -18.14
C MET A 4 1.74 -2.88 -17.26
N ILE A 5 1.15 -1.76 -16.93
CA ILE A 5 1.74 -0.85 -15.97
C ILE A 5 1.19 -1.23 -14.62
N GLU A 6 2.06 -1.71 -13.75
CA GLU A 6 1.63 -2.10 -12.43
C GLU A 6 2.08 -1.07 -11.42
N THR A 7 1.12 -0.62 -10.65
CA THR A 7 1.37 0.32 -9.57
C THR A 7 1.20 -0.43 -8.27
N CYS A 8 2.25 -0.47 -7.49
CA CYS A 8 2.27 -1.22 -6.24
C CYS A 8 2.40 -0.27 -5.06
N CYS A 9 1.85 -0.68 -3.94
CA CYS A 9 1.97 0.08 -2.70
C CYS A 9 2.57 -0.81 -1.63
N GLY A 10 3.67 -0.38 -1.04
CA GLY A 10 4.23 -1.03 0.12
C GLY A 10 3.78 -0.30 1.37
N ILE A 11 3.31 -1.06 2.35
CA ILE A 11 2.80 -0.48 3.58
C ILE A 11 3.63 -1.00 4.73
N ASP A 12 4.23 -0.07 5.47
CA ASP A 12 5.03 -0.38 6.64
C ASP A 12 4.24 0.04 7.87
N VAL A 13 3.73 -0.94 8.61
CA VAL A 13 2.80 -0.69 9.71
C VAL A 13 3.57 -0.61 11.02
N HIS A 14 3.45 0.52 11.67
CA HIS A 14 4.02 0.76 12.99
C HIS A 14 2.91 1.05 13.98
N PRO A 15 3.17 0.93 15.29
CA PRO A 15 2.10 1.13 16.27
C PRO A 15 1.45 2.50 16.23
N LYS A 16 2.20 3.54 15.90
CA LYS A 16 1.68 4.90 15.96
C LYS A 16 1.51 5.55 14.60
N SER A 17 2.04 4.95 13.57
CA SER A 17 1.95 5.54 12.25
C SER A 17 2.16 4.47 11.20
N ILE A 18 1.71 4.76 10.01
CA ILE A 18 1.81 3.84 8.89
C ILE A 18 2.38 4.60 7.70
N VAL A 19 3.41 4.05 7.10
CA VAL A 19 4.05 4.66 5.95
C VAL A 19 3.62 3.90 4.71
N TYR A 20 3.10 4.64 3.74
CA TYR A 20 2.65 4.09 2.48
C TYR A 20 3.60 4.56 1.38
N CYS A 21 4.07 3.63 0.58
CA CYS A 21 4.99 3.94 -0.50
C CYS A 21 4.43 3.38 -1.79
N ILE A 22 4.08 4.26 -2.71
CA ILE A 22 3.53 3.86 -3.99
C ILE A 22 4.64 3.92 -5.03
N LEU A 23 4.82 2.81 -5.73
CA LEU A 23 5.77 2.71 -6.81
C LEU A 23 5.00 2.56 -8.11
N ASP A 24 5.16 3.53 -8.98
CA ASP A 24 4.51 3.52 -10.28
C ASP A 24 5.58 3.15 -11.31
N GLY A 25 5.56 1.89 -11.71
CA GLY A 25 6.53 1.39 -12.67
C GLY A 25 6.05 1.59 -14.10
N SER A 26 6.44 2.69 -14.69
CA SER A 26 6.13 2.91 -16.09
C SER A 26 7.27 2.34 -16.94
N LEU A 27 6.89 1.60 -17.95
CA LEU A 27 7.89 1.02 -18.85
C LEU A 27 8.60 2.06 -19.70
N ASP A 28 7.99 3.22 -19.84
CA ASP A 28 8.61 4.29 -20.60
C ASP A 28 9.58 5.10 -19.78
N SER A 29 9.70 4.80 -18.51
CA SER A 29 10.54 5.57 -17.61
C SER A 29 11.65 4.69 -17.08
N ASN A 30 12.85 5.19 -17.11
CA ASN A 30 13.97 4.50 -16.49
C ASN A 30 13.94 4.63 -14.98
N LYS A 31 13.15 5.54 -14.47
CA LYS A 31 13.06 5.77 -13.04
C LYS A 31 11.60 5.66 -12.62
N PRO A 32 11.27 4.63 -11.88
CA PRO A 32 9.90 4.50 -11.38
C PRO A 32 9.57 5.68 -10.49
N LYS A 33 8.33 6.13 -10.60
CA LYS A 33 7.88 7.22 -9.78
C LYS A 33 7.56 6.69 -8.40
N LYS A 34 8.07 7.34 -7.38
CA LYS A 34 7.87 6.92 -6.01
C LYS A 34 7.18 8.02 -5.23
N ILE A 35 6.07 7.67 -4.61
CA ILE A 35 5.31 8.59 -3.78
C ILE A 35 5.19 7.96 -2.40
N GLN A 36 5.58 8.72 -1.37
CA GLN A 36 5.57 8.21 -0.03
C GLN A 36 4.75 9.14 0.85
N LYS A 37 3.92 8.56 1.70
CA LYS A 37 3.08 9.35 2.58
C LYS A 37 2.87 8.60 3.89
N LYS A 38 2.79 9.36 4.98
CA LYS A 38 2.63 8.81 6.31
C LYS A 38 1.26 9.19 6.84
N PHE A 39 0.54 8.20 7.36
CA PHE A 39 -0.76 8.42 7.97
C PHE A 39 -0.73 7.93 9.41
N GLU A 40 -1.66 8.44 10.19
CA GLU A 40 -1.85 7.95 11.55
C GLU A 40 -2.61 6.64 11.53
N THR A 41 -2.77 6.05 12.73
CA THR A 41 -3.42 4.74 12.83
C THR A 41 -4.88 4.82 13.25
N THR A 42 -5.47 6.01 13.24
CA THR A 42 -6.89 6.15 13.54
C THR A 42 -7.72 5.56 12.41
N THR A 43 -8.97 5.20 12.71
CA THR A 43 -9.85 4.63 11.70
C THR A 43 -10.04 5.59 10.53
N VAL A 44 -10.22 6.87 10.83
CA VAL A 44 -10.39 7.87 9.78
C VAL A 44 -9.15 7.93 8.89
N ALA A 45 -7.97 7.89 9.51
CA ALA A 45 -6.74 7.95 8.75
C ALA A 45 -6.56 6.71 7.88
N LEU A 46 -6.98 5.55 8.38
CA LEU A 46 -6.89 4.31 7.60
C LEU A 46 -7.77 4.39 6.35
N HIS A 47 -8.98 4.92 6.50
CA HIS A 47 -9.86 5.08 5.34
C HIS A 47 -9.33 6.13 4.38
N ASN A 48 -8.75 7.21 4.90
CA ASN A 48 -8.16 8.22 4.05
C ASN A 48 -6.98 7.65 3.25
N ALA A 49 -6.21 6.78 3.89
CA ALA A 49 -5.10 6.13 3.21
C ALA A 49 -5.60 5.22 2.09
N LEU A 50 -6.67 4.49 2.33
CA LEU A 50 -7.24 3.65 1.29
C LEU A 50 -7.69 4.49 0.10
N ASP A 51 -8.37 5.60 0.35
CA ASP A 51 -8.79 6.49 -0.72
C ASP A 51 -7.59 6.99 -1.51
N TRP A 52 -6.53 7.35 -0.81
CA TRP A 52 -5.33 7.85 -1.44
C TRP A 52 -4.69 6.78 -2.33
N VAL A 53 -4.64 5.56 -1.84
CA VAL A 53 -4.07 4.45 -2.59
C VAL A 53 -4.90 4.16 -3.84
N VAL A 54 -6.22 4.11 -3.68
CA VAL A 54 -7.11 3.84 -4.80
C VAL A 54 -7.02 4.97 -5.83
N LYS A 55 -6.92 6.20 -5.36
CA LYS A 55 -6.85 7.35 -6.25
C LYS A 55 -5.61 7.31 -7.12
N ASN A 56 -4.55 6.68 -6.64
CA ASN A 56 -3.31 6.58 -7.39
C ASN A 56 -3.24 5.33 -8.26
N HIS A 57 -4.37 4.65 -8.44
CA HIS A 57 -4.49 3.52 -9.37
C HIS A 57 -3.60 2.34 -8.99
N VAL A 58 -3.41 2.15 -7.69
CA VAL A 58 -2.64 1.02 -7.18
C VAL A 58 -3.43 -0.27 -7.42
N THR A 59 -2.74 -1.30 -7.84
CA THR A 59 -3.37 -2.61 -8.06
C THR A 59 -2.97 -3.61 -6.99
N HIS A 60 -1.74 -3.55 -6.51
CA HIS A 60 -1.22 -4.50 -5.54
C HIS A 60 -0.76 -3.77 -4.30
N VAL A 61 -1.10 -4.31 -3.15
CA VAL A 61 -0.71 -3.73 -1.88
C VAL A 61 0.04 -4.79 -1.07
N PHE A 62 1.24 -4.45 -0.63
CA PHE A 62 2.08 -5.35 0.15
C PHE A 62 2.17 -4.82 1.57
N PHE A 63 1.79 -5.67 2.52
CA PHE A 63 1.81 -5.30 3.93
C PHE A 63 3.04 -5.88 4.59
N GLU A 64 3.74 -5.05 5.35
CA GLU A 64 4.89 -5.47 6.11
C GLU A 64 4.74 -4.94 7.53
N SER A 65 4.72 -5.84 8.51
CA SER A 65 4.47 -5.43 9.88
C SER A 65 5.27 -6.31 10.83
N THR A 66 5.78 -5.71 11.89
CA THR A 66 6.52 -6.45 12.90
C THR A 66 5.63 -6.99 13.99
N GLY A 67 4.34 -6.96 13.82
CA GLY A 67 3.40 -7.49 14.79
C GLY A 67 2.08 -7.72 14.14
N GLN A 68 1.03 -7.53 14.92
CA GLN A 68 -0.31 -7.73 14.41
C GLN A 68 -1.02 -6.40 14.13
N TYR A 69 -0.25 -5.34 13.99
CA TYR A 69 -0.83 -4.00 13.77
C TYR A 69 -1.41 -3.86 12.37
N TRP A 70 -1.08 -4.78 11.46
CA TRP A 70 -1.56 -4.71 10.10
C TRP A 70 -3.03 -5.14 9.96
N LEU A 71 -3.55 -5.86 10.96
CA LEU A 71 -4.85 -6.51 10.81
C LEU A 71 -6.00 -5.52 10.60
N PRO A 72 -6.14 -4.44 11.39
CA PRO A 72 -7.22 -3.49 11.11
C PRO A 72 -7.12 -2.88 9.73
N LEU A 73 -5.91 -2.59 9.29
CA LEU A 73 -5.69 -2.01 7.97
C LEU A 73 -6.06 -3.02 6.89
N PHE A 74 -5.66 -4.27 7.08
CA PHE A 74 -5.98 -5.31 6.12
C PHE A 74 -7.50 -5.45 5.96
N ASN A 75 -8.23 -5.41 7.08
CA ASN A 75 -9.67 -5.53 7.03
C ASN A 75 -10.31 -4.39 6.26
N ILE A 76 -9.81 -3.19 6.41
CA ILE A 76 -10.33 -2.05 5.69
C ILE A 76 -10.02 -2.16 4.20
N PHE A 77 -8.79 -2.56 3.88
CA PHE A 77 -8.38 -2.67 2.49
C PHE A 77 -9.02 -3.86 1.79
N SER A 78 -9.44 -4.87 2.54
CA SER A 78 -10.03 -6.04 1.92
C SER A 78 -11.39 -5.75 1.28
N ASP A 79 -12.02 -4.64 1.63
CA ASP A 79 -13.26 -4.23 1.00
C ASP A 79 -13.05 -3.60 -0.37
N SER A 80 -11.81 -3.42 -0.77
CA SER A 80 -11.49 -2.82 -2.06
C SER A 80 -11.20 -3.92 -3.06
N ASN A 81 -10.98 -3.51 -4.31
CA ASN A 81 -10.62 -4.44 -5.37
C ASN A 81 -9.12 -4.64 -5.48
N LEU A 82 -8.37 -4.22 -4.49
CA LEU A 82 -6.92 -4.34 -4.50
C LEU A 82 -6.49 -5.77 -4.22
N VAL A 83 -5.38 -6.16 -4.81
CA VAL A 83 -4.75 -7.43 -4.50
C VAL A 83 -3.88 -7.22 -3.28
N LEU A 84 -4.21 -7.91 -2.20
CA LEU A 84 -3.51 -7.72 -0.94
C LEU A 84 -2.53 -8.87 -0.73
N VAL A 85 -1.30 -8.53 -0.44
CA VAL A 85 -0.25 -9.51 -0.18
C VAL A 85 0.35 -9.20 1.19
N LEU A 86 0.32 -10.20 2.07
CA LEU A 86 0.93 -10.05 3.37
C LEU A 86 2.35 -10.57 3.29
N ALA A 87 3.30 -9.66 3.36
CA ALA A 87 4.69 -10.03 3.39
C ALA A 87 5.06 -10.39 4.81
N ASN A 88 5.65 -11.56 4.96
CA ASN A 88 6.10 -11.99 6.27
C ASN A 88 7.58 -11.68 6.37
N PRO A 89 7.95 -10.60 7.06
CA PRO A 89 9.37 -10.23 7.12
C PRO A 89 10.20 -11.22 7.89
N HIS A 90 9.53 -12.08 8.62
CA HIS A 90 10.23 -13.06 9.41
C HIS A 90 10.03 -14.42 8.78
N SER A 91 11.08 -14.97 8.32
CA SER A 91 11.02 -16.30 7.71
C SER A 91 11.66 -17.33 8.61
#